data_893073ab71b317b8e382cda7fe3f0751
#
_entry.id   893073ab71b317b8e382cda7fe3f0751
#
_cell.length_a   1.000
_cell.length_b   1.000
_cell.length_c   1.000
_cell.angle_alpha   90.00
_cell.angle_beta   90.00
_cell.angle_gamma   90.00
#
_symmetry.space_group_name_H-M   'P 1'
#
loop_
_entity.id
_entity.type
_entity.pdbx_description
1 polymer ?
#
loop_
_entity_poly.entity_id
_entity_poly.type
_entity_poly.pdbx_seq_one_letter_code
_entity_poly.pdbx_strand_id
1 'polypeptide(L)'
;MKEVLEALNRILNLESERDEDEYEAYCKIFNNFECLNLRGGFIRIRGIIEAVAVGEAIGSMILMHLRRCNKCFEGIYPAMLHLVLNSEFNNGEYKIINTQDDMGNENIRRTKLSYNPVCIYKKYFIKEVNNEKILY
;
A
#
# COMPACT_ATOMS: atom_id res chain seq x y z
N MET A 1 3.70 7.42 -15.79
CA MET A 1 4.60 7.05 -14.70
C MET A 1 5.17 8.26 -13.95
N LYS A 2 5.89 9.16 -14.61
CA LYS A 2 6.51 10.35 -14.00
C LYS A 2 5.50 11.21 -13.21
N GLU A 3 4.36 11.55 -13.79
CA GLU A 3 3.30 12.35 -13.13
C GLU A 3 2.78 11.71 -11.82
N VAL A 4 2.69 10.37 -11.78
CA VAL A 4 2.25 9.65 -10.57
C VAL A 4 3.30 9.75 -9.46
N LEU A 5 4.59 9.62 -9.78
CA LEU A 5 5.68 9.79 -8.79
C LEU A 5 5.75 11.22 -8.27
N GLU A 6 5.57 12.22 -9.15
CA GLU A 6 5.50 13.64 -8.75
C GLU A 6 4.31 13.88 -7.80
N ALA A 7 3.15 13.28 -8.09
CA ALA A 7 1.98 13.37 -7.23
C ALA A 7 2.21 12.69 -5.87
N LEU A 8 2.82 11.51 -5.83
CA LEU A 8 3.17 10.83 -4.59
C LEU A 8 4.14 11.65 -3.74
N ASN A 9 5.18 12.22 -4.36
CA ASN A 9 6.10 13.10 -3.66
C ASN A 9 5.39 14.34 -3.06
N ARG A 10 4.47 14.93 -3.84
CA ARG A 10 3.66 16.06 -3.37
C ARG A 10 2.77 15.66 -2.18
N ILE A 11 2.08 14.51 -2.26
CA ILE A 11 1.19 14.03 -1.20
C ILE A 11 1.99 13.72 0.08
N LEU A 12 3.18 13.11 -0.04
CA LEU A 12 4.07 12.88 1.09
C LEU A 12 4.50 14.18 1.78
N ASN A 13 4.79 15.22 1.00
CA ASN A 13 5.19 16.52 1.54
C ASN A 13 4.05 17.27 2.27
N LEU A 14 2.80 16.82 2.16
CA LEU A 14 1.68 17.35 2.95
C LEU A 14 1.62 16.76 4.37
N GLU A 15 2.39 15.71 4.65
CA GLU A 15 2.48 15.10 5.98
C GLU A 15 3.59 15.78 6.80
N SER A 16 3.38 15.87 8.13
CA SER A 16 4.31 16.54 9.04
C SER A 16 5.64 15.80 9.22
N GLU A 17 5.65 14.50 8.95
CA GLU A 17 6.83 13.64 9.03
C GLU A 17 6.98 12.94 7.68
N ARG A 18 7.96 13.41 6.90
CA ARG A 18 8.32 12.80 5.63
C ARG A 18 9.26 11.63 5.91
N ASP A 19 8.89 10.46 5.39
CA ASP A 19 9.75 9.30 5.33
C ASP A 19 10.42 9.23 3.95
N GLU A 20 11.73 9.51 3.90
CA GLU A 20 12.52 9.46 2.66
C GLU A 20 12.59 8.02 2.10
N ASP A 21 12.63 7.02 2.98
CA ASP A 21 12.68 5.60 2.60
C ASP A 21 11.36 5.20 1.91
N GLU A 22 10.25 5.81 2.29
CA GLU A 22 8.94 5.56 1.68
C GLU A 22 8.91 6.03 0.22
N TYR A 23 9.45 7.20 -0.10
CA TYR A 23 9.51 7.68 -1.47
C TYR A 23 10.43 6.82 -2.35
N GLU A 24 11.56 6.38 -1.81
CA GLU A 24 12.45 5.45 -2.51
C GLU A 24 11.77 4.12 -2.81
N ALA A 25 10.97 3.61 -1.86
CA ALA A 25 10.17 2.40 -2.08
C ALA A 25 9.15 2.59 -3.22
N TYR A 26 8.51 3.77 -3.32
CA TYR A 26 7.62 4.07 -4.45
C TYR A 26 8.37 4.08 -5.78
N CYS A 27 9.54 4.69 -5.84
CA CYS A 27 10.37 4.66 -7.05
C CYS A 27 10.71 3.22 -7.46
N LYS A 28 11.04 2.35 -6.51
CA LYS A 28 11.30 0.92 -6.76
C LYS A 28 10.07 0.19 -7.30
N ILE A 29 8.88 0.44 -6.72
CA ILE A 29 7.62 -0.13 -7.20
C ILE A 29 7.39 0.26 -8.67
N PHE A 30 7.49 1.55 -8.99
CA PHE A 30 7.19 2.03 -10.34
C PHE A 30 8.26 1.65 -11.38
N ASN A 31 9.51 1.54 -10.99
CA ASN A 31 10.58 1.06 -11.87
C ASN A 31 10.44 -0.43 -12.24
N ASN A 32 9.75 -1.20 -11.40
CA ASN A 32 9.54 -2.64 -11.59
C ASN A 32 8.07 -3.00 -11.87
N PHE A 33 7.24 -2.01 -12.20
CA PHE A 33 5.79 -2.16 -12.29
C PHE A 33 5.35 -3.28 -13.24
N GLU A 34 5.93 -3.32 -14.43
CA GLU A 34 5.59 -4.33 -15.43
C GLU A 34 6.18 -5.70 -15.09
N CYS A 35 7.46 -5.78 -14.68
CA CYS A 35 8.10 -7.06 -14.39
C CYS A 35 7.51 -7.74 -13.15
N LEU A 36 6.94 -6.99 -12.20
CA LEU A 36 6.22 -7.51 -11.05
C LEU A 36 4.72 -7.72 -11.33
N ASN A 37 4.27 -7.49 -12.57
CA ASN A 37 2.86 -7.61 -12.97
C ASN A 37 1.91 -6.84 -12.03
N LEU A 38 2.33 -5.64 -11.62
CA LEU A 38 1.55 -4.79 -10.75
C LEU A 38 0.37 -4.17 -11.50
N ARG A 39 -0.70 -3.90 -10.77
CA ARG A 39 -1.87 -3.16 -11.25
C ARG A 39 -2.15 -2.02 -10.30
N GLY A 40 -2.70 -0.94 -10.82
CA GLY A 40 -2.99 0.20 -9.98
C GLY A 40 -3.70 1.30 -10.71
N GLY A 41 -4.11 2.29 -9.94
CA GLY A 41 -4.81 3.45 -10.47
C GLY A 41 -4.60 4.67 -9.62
N PHE A 42 -5.20 5.76 -10.04
CA PHE A 42 -5.17 7.02 -9.31
C PHE A 42 -6.53 7.74 -9.41
N ILE A 43 -6.80 8.58 -8.40
CA ILE A 43 -7.93 9.51 -8.44
C ILE A 43 -7.40 10.89 -8.78
N ARG A 44 -8.03 11.51 -9.79
CA ARG A 44 -7.75 12.88 -10.19
C ARG A 44 -8.92 13.79 -9.79
N ILE A 45 -8.63 14.84 -9.04
CA ILE A 45 -9.61 15.85 -8.62
C ILE A 45 -9.20 17.19 -9.21
N ARG A 46 -10.06 17.81 -10.01
CA ARG A 46 -9.78 19.08 -10.70
C ARG A 46 -8.45 19.10 -11.49
N GLY A 47 -8.15 17.97 -12.13
CA GLY A 47 -6.92 17.83 -12.94
C GLY A 47 -5.67 17.38 -12.16
N ILE A 48 -5.72 17.28 -10.83
CA ILE A 48 -4.58 16.95 -9.95
C ILE A 48 -4.76 15.53 -9.41
N ILE A 49 -3.73 14.70 -9.45
CA ILE A 49 -3.73 13.35 -8.85
C ILE A 49 -3.68 13.49 -7.33
N GLU A 50 -4.74 13.08 -6.64
CA GLU A 50 -4.89 13.21 -5.20
C GLU A 50 -4.86 11.87 -4.45
N ALA A 51 -4.92 10.77 -5.16
CA ALA A 51 -4.75 9.43 -4.60
C ALA A 51 -4.12 8.48 -5.60
N VAL A 52 -3.31 7.55 -5.10
CA VAL A 52 -2.68 6.48 -5.88
C VAL A 52 -2.77 5.19 -5.09
N ALA A 53 -3.08 4.08 -5.78
CA ALA A 53 -3.00 2.75 -5.21
C ALA A 53 -2.37 1.77 -6.21
N VAL A 54 -1.56 0.85 -5.70
CA VAL A 54 -0.90 -0.21 -6.47
C VAL A 54 -0.97 -1.50 -5.69
N GLY A 55 -1.26 -2.58 -6.37
CA GLY A 55 -1.30 -3.93 -5.82
C GLY A 55 -0.96 -4.98 -6.86
N GLU A 56 -0.93 -6.21 -6.43
CA GLU A 56 -0.75 -7.38 -7.28
C GLU A 56 -1.76 -8.48 -6.94
N ALA A 57 -1.94 -9.39 -7.88
CA ALA A 57 -2.76 -10.59 -7.69
C ALA A 57 -1.85 -11.79 -7.42
N ILE A 58 -2.05 -12.47 -6.29
CA ILE A 58 -1.35 -13.68 -5.90
C ILE A 58 -2.38 -14.79 -5.67
N GLY A 59 -2.56 -15.66 -6.64
CA GLY A 59 -3.63 -16.66 -6.62
C GLY A 59 -5.00 -16.01 -6.50
N SER A 60 -5.76 -16.33 -5.46
CA SER A 60 -7.08 -15.75 -5.18
C SER A 60 -7.03 -14.52 -4.24
N MET A 61 -5.85 -13.98 -3.98
CA MET A 61 -5.64 -12.85 -3.10
C MET A 61 -5.13 -11.63 -3.87
N ILE A 62 -5.60 -10.46 -3.49
CA ILE A 62 -5.03 -9.17 -3.90
C ILE A 62 -4.15 -8.66 -2.76
N LEU A 63 -2.90 -8.37 -3.04
CA LEU A 63 -1.96 -7.75 -2.11
C LEU A 63 -1.79 -6.29 -2.46
N MET A 64 -2.21 -5.39 -1.57
CA MET A 64 -2.10 -3.94 -1.76
C MET A 64 -0.75 -3.43 -1.25
N HIS A 65 0.15 -3.04 -2.15
CA HIS A 65 1.48 -2.55 -1.81
C HIS A 65 1.51 -1.08 -1.42
N LEU A 66 0.74 -0.28 -2.14
CA LEU A 66 0.70 1.17 -1.99
C LEU A 66 -0.74 1.65 -2.00
N ARG A 67 -1.10 2.48 -1.05
CA ARG A 67 -2.30 3.30 -1.09
C ARG A 67 -2.01 4.61 -0.37
N ARG A 68 -1.74 5.66 -1.16
CA ARG A 68 -1.44 6.99 -0.64
C ARG A 68 -2.43 8.00 -1.19
N CYS A 69 -3.02 8.78 -0.30
CA CYS A 69 -4.07 9.74 -0.64
C CYS A 69 -3.85 11.06 0.10
N ASN A 70 -4.24 12.16 -0.52
CA ASN A 70 -4.29 13.46 0.12
C ASN A 70 -5.42 13.48 1.16
N LYS A 71 -5.05 13.58 2.44
CA LYS A 71 -5.98 13.54 3.59
C LYS A 71 -6.92 14.75 3.68
N CYS A 72 -6.67 15.81 2.90
CA CYS A 72 -7.58 16.95 2.82
C CYS A 72 -8.94 16.60 2.20
N PHE A 73 -9.03 15.45 1.50
CA PHE A 73 -10.28 14.96 0.94
C PHE A 73 -10.85 13.85 1.80
N GLU A 74 -11.94 14.14 2.50
CA GLU A 74 -12.64 13.14 3.32
C GLU A 74 -13.14 11.97 2.46
N GLY A 75 -12.99 10.75 2.95
CA GLY A 75 -13.42 9.53 2.25
C GLY A 75 -12.55 9.09 1.07
N ILE A 76 -11.47 9.80 0.73
CA ILE A 76 -10.62 9.47 -0.42
C ILE A 76 -9.92 8.10 -0.28
N TYR A 77 -9.53 7.70 0.94
CA TYR A 77 -8.90 6.41 1.19
C TYR A 77 -9.81 5.22 0.88
N PRO A 78 -11.05 5.14 1.42
CA PRO A 78 -11.98 4.08 1.03
C PRO A 78 -12.41 4.18 -0.43
N ALA A 79 -12.60 5.38 -0.98
CA ALA A 79 -12.92 5.56 -2.39
C ALA A 79 -11.82 5.01 -3.31
N MET A 80 -10.53 5.30 -3.00
CA MET A 80 -9.42 4.79 -3.79
C MET A 80 -9.35 3.27 -3.76
N LEU A 81 -9.53 2.65 -2.59
CA LEU A 81 -9.55 1.19 -2.48
C LEU A 81 -10.70 0.59 -3.29
N HIS A 82 -11.91 1.13 -3.15
CA HIS A 82 -13.09 0.66 -3.88
C HIS A 82 -12.89 0.77 -5.40
N LEU A 83 -12.40 1.91 -5.87
CA LEU A 83 -12.23 2.15 -7.31
C LEU A 83 -11.16 1.25 -7.92
N VAL A 84 -9.98 1.12 -7.29
CA VAL A 84 -8.90 0.27 -7.84
C VAL A 84 -9.29 -1.20 -7.85
N LEU A 85 -10.03 -1.67 -6.84
CA LEU A 85 -10.52 -3.04 -6.82
C LEU A 85 -11.52 -3.31 -7.94
N ASN A 86 -12.40 -2.37 -8.22
CA ASN A 86 -13.40 -2.52 -9.28
C ASN A 86 -12.83 -2.33 -10.68
N SER A 87 -11.81 -1.49 -10.87
CA SER A 87 -11.23 -1.27 -12.21
C SER A 87 -10.18 -2.30 -12.58
N GLU A 88 -9.28 -2.63 -11.64
CA GLU A 88 -8.09 -3.42 -11.94
C GLU A 88 -8.21 -4.89 -11.54
N PHE A 89 -9.09 -5.21 -10.59
CA PHE A 89 -9.19 -6.54 -9.99
C PHE A 89 -10.60 -7.14 -10.07
N ASN A 90 -11.51 -6.55 -10.83
CA ASN A 90 -12.92 -7.00 -10.92
C ASN A 90 -13.13 -8.12 -11.94
N ASN A 91 -12.40 -9.23 -11.81
CA ASN A 91 -12.63 -10.41 -12.65
C ASN A 91 -13.37 -11.56 -11.92
N GLY A 92 -13.81 -11.32 -10.67
CA GLY A 92 -14.56 -12.30 -9.86
C GLY A 92 -13.72 -13.45 -9.27
N GLU A 93 -12.42 -13.51 -9.55
CA GLU A 93 -11.53 -14.59 -9.11
C GLU A 93 -10.95 -14.36 -7.72
N TYR A 94 -10.89 -13.11 -7.27
CA TYR A 94 -10.25 -12.75 -5.99
C TYR A 94 -11.25 -12.81 -4.85
N LYS A 95 -10.84 -13.45 -3.76
CA LYS A 95 -11.67 -13.68 -2.55
C LYS A 95 -11.18 -12.90 -1.34
N ILE A 96 -9.92 -12.51 -1.34
CA ILE A 96 -9.24 -11.91 -0.19
C ILE A 96 -8.46 -10.69 -0.65
N ILE A 97 -8.51 -9.64 0.15
CA ILE A 97 -7.67 -8.46 0.01
C ILE A 97 -6.78 -8.38 1.23
N ASN A 98 -5.47 -8.42 1.02
CA ASN A 98 -4.48 -8.20 2.05
C ASN A 98 -3.95 -6.76 1.96
N THR A 99 -4.22 -5.97 2.95
CA THR A 99 -3.76 -4.57 3.03
C THR A 99 -2.45 -4.42 3.82
N GLN A 100 -1.71 -5.52 3.96
CA GLN A 100 -0.40 -5.62 4.59
C GLN A 100 -0.35 -5.20 6.08
N ASP A 101 0.82 -4.73 6.52
CA ASP A 101 1.16 -4.41 7.90
C ASP A 101 0.57 -3.06 8.35
N ASP A 102 0.30 -2.93 9.64
CA ASP A 102 -0.03 -1.66 10.28
C ASP A 102 1.21 -0.92 10.81
N MET A 103 2.39 -1.53 10.67
CA MET A 103 3.69 -1.00 11.10
C MET A 103 3.72 -0.57 12.59
N GLY A 104 2.84 -1.15 13.43
CA GLY A 104 2.69 -0.76 14.82
C GLY A 104 1.95 0.57 15.04
N ASN A 105 1.43 1.21 13.98
CA ASN A 105 0.71 2.47 14.07
C ASN A 105 -0.77 2.22 14.42
N GLU A 106 -1.19 2.72 15.58
CA GLU A 106 -2.55 2.52 16.09
C GLU A 106 -3.64 3.14 15.18
N ASN A 107 -3.36 4.25 14.50
CA ASN A 107 -4.32 4.88 13.59
C ASN A 107 -4.53 4.02 12.34
N ILE A 108 -3.45 3.44 11.80
CA ILE A 108 -3.52 2.49 10.67
C ILE A 108 -4.28 1.24 11.11
N ARG A 109 -3.99 0.70 12.29
CA ARG A 109 -4.69 -0.45 12.87
C ARG A 109 -6.18 -0.18 13.03
N ARG A 110 -6.55 0.95 13.60
CA ARG A 110 -7.96 1.38 13.75
C ARG A 110 -8.67 1.46 12.41
N THR A 111 -8.02 2.05 11.41
CA THR A 111 -8.57 2.12 10.04
C THR A 111 -8.78 0.73 9.45
N LYS A 112 -7.82 -0.20 9.62
CA LYS A 112 -7.97 -1.57 9.13
C LYS A 112 -9.09 -2.33 9.85
N LEU A 113 -9.22 -2.15 11.16
CA LEU A 113 -10.30 -2.74 11.95
C LEU A 113 -11.69 -2.21 11.54
N SER A 114 -11.80 -0.95 11.11
CA SER A 114 -13.07 -0.37 10.66
C SER A 114 -13.64 -1.03 9.39
N TYR A 115 -12.81 -1.75 8.63
CA TYR A 115 -13.26 -2.56 7.49
C TYR A 115 -13.80 -3.94 7.89
N ASN A 116 -13.89 -4.26 9.20
CA ASN A 116 -14.32 -5.56 9.71
C ASN A 116 -13.57 -6.72 9.06
N PRO A 117 -12.24 -6.78 9.18
CA PRO A 117 -11.43 -7.80 8.51
C PRO A 117 -11.79 -9.21 9.01
N VAL A 118 -11.84 -10.17 8.10
CA VAL A 118 -12.10 -11.58 8.43
C VAL A 118 -10.99 -12.20 9.28
N CYS A 119 -9.76 -11.66 9.19
CA CYS A 119 -8.63 -12.13 9.98
C CYS A 119 -7.55 -11.04 10.08
N ILE A 120 -6.83 -11.04 11.20
CA ILE A 120 -5.60 -10.27 11.40
C ILE A 120 -4.50 -11.25 11.77
N TYR A 121 -3.50 -11.36 10.90
CA TYR A 121 -2.34 -12.22 11.13
C TYR A 121 -1.25 -11.48 11.90
N LYS A 122 -0.63 -12.18 12.84
CA LYS A 122 0.59 -11.70 13.50
C LYS A 122 1.76 -11.83 12.53
N LYS A 123 2.56 -10.79 12.40
CA LYS A 123 3.81 -10.79 11.65
C LYS A 123 4.98 -11.00 12.61
N TYR A 124 5.95 -11.82 12.20
CA TYR A 124 7.12 -12.15 13.01
C TYR A 124 8.39 -11.79 12.24
N PHE A 125 9.36 -11.25 12.94
CA PHE A 125 10.70 -11.06 12.40
C PHE A 125 11.55 -12.26 12.82
N ILE A 126 12.15 -12.93 11.84
CA ILE A 126 13.10 -14.01 12.07
C ILE A 126 14.49 -13.43 11.87
N LYS A 127 15.32 -13.52 12.89
CA LYS A 127 16.74 -13.12 12.83
C LYS A 127 17.61 -14.36 13.04
N GLU A 128 18.67 -14.48 12.28
CA GLU A 128 19.72 -15.43 12.55
C GLU A 128 20.40 -15.05 13.86
N VAL A 129 20.43 -15.96 14.81
CA VAL A 129 21.23 -15.81 16.04
C VAL A 129 22.63 -16.30 15.68
N ASN A 130 23.58 -15.38 15.50
CA ASN A 130 24.98 -15.74 15.40
C ASN A 130 25.36 -16.47 16.67
N ASN A 131 25.51 -17.80 16.62
CA ASN A 131 26.08 -18.59 17.67
C ASN A 131 27.55 -18.22 17.82
N GLU A 132 27.87 -17.17 18.57
CA GLU A 132 29.16 -17.03 19.16
C GLU A 132 29.33 -18.19 20.16
N LYS A 133 30.08 -19.21 19.70
CA LYS A 133 30.73 -20.27 20.46
C LYS A 133 30.00 -20.73 21.74
N ILE A 134 29.20 -21.76 21.61
CA ILE A 134 29.04 -22.71 22.70
C ILE A 134 30.41 -23.43 22.81
N LEU A 135 31.26 -22.95 23.71
CA LEU A 135 32.43 -23.71 24.19
C LEU A 135 31.86 -24.72 25.19
N TYR A 136 31.91 -26.00 24.83
CA TYR A 136 31.71 -27.13 25.73
C TYR A 136 32.90 -27.28 26.64
#